data_90dc90d81a18ae657c063c265e958ff5
#
_entry.id   90dc90d81a18ae657c063c265e958ff5
#
_cell.length_a   1.000
_cell.length_b   1.000
_cell.length_c   1.000
_cell.angle_alpha   90.00
_cell.angle_beta   90.00
_cell.angle_gamma   90.00
#
_symmetry.space_group_name_H-M   'P 1'
#
loop_
_entity.id
_entity.type
_entity.pdbx_description
1 polymer ?
#
loop_
_entity_poly.entity_id
_entity_poly.type
_entity_poly.pdbx_seq_one_letter_code
_entity_poly.pdbx_strand_id
1 'polypeptide(L)'
;MIHGWGLNGGIWETLLPQLAPYFRVTVVDLPGHGYSTWQGHAGLPAFAEAVLDCVPPRAGWLGWSLGGLVALQAALMRPERVGSLLLLASTPSFVRRDGWPSAMLPDLLDTFAGELETDFERTLNRFLALQVHGSRNAGEVLRQLRAGMLRRGQPEPAALRAGLGILRDTDLRAACAAISCPALVLAGERDTLVPSAAATATAELFPQGSLQVIAGAGHAPFLAAPGDVAAAIREFLLPVEPDAVVDANG
;
A
#
# COMPACT_ATOMS: atom_id res chain seq x y z
N MET A 1 2.48 1.61 -9.16
CA MET A 1 1.57 1.80 -8.01
C MET A 1 0.69 0.57 -7.89
N ILE A 2 0.62 -0.03 -6.71
CA ILE A 2 -0.04 -1.32 -6.41
C ILE A 2 -1.13 -1.07 -5.37
N HIS A 3 -2.38 -1.47 -5.67
CA HIS A 3 -3.55 -1.25 -4.82
C HIS A 3 -3.61 -2.21 -3.61
N GLY A 4 -4.52 -1.94 -2.68
CA GLY A 4 -4.81 -2.78 -1.52
C GLY A 4 -5.82 -3.90 -1.81
N TRP A 5 -6.07 -4.73 -0.79
CA TRP A 5 -6.99 -5.86 -0.86
C TRP A 5 -8.41 -5.45 -1.28
N GLY A 6 -9.01 -6.23 -2.18
CA GLY A 6 -10.38 -6.07 -2.65
C GLY A 6 -10.62 -4.90 -3.61
N LEU A 7 -9.56 -4.18 -4.01
CA LEU A 7 -9.65 -3.02 -4.90
C LEU A 7 -8.91 -3.28 -6.22
N ASN A 8 -8.75 -2.27 -7.03
CA ASN A 8 -8.05 -2.32 -8.31
C ASN A 8 -7.35 -0.99 -8.60
N GLY A 9 -6.57 -0.92 -9.67
CA GLY A 9 -5.80 0.27 -10.03
C GLY A 9 -6.63 1.53 -10.32
N GLY A 10 -7.94 1.42 -10.53
CA GLY A 10 -8.84 2.56 -10.65
C GLY A 10 -8.90 3.43 -9.40
N ILE A 11 -8.47 2.90 -8.24
CA ILE A 11 -8.45 3.66 -6.98
C ILE A 11 -7.49 4.85 -7.02
N TRP A 12 -6.50 4.83 -7.91
CA TRP A 12 -5.47 5.86 -8.02
C TRP A 12 -5.86 7.10 -8.82
N GLU A 13 -7.08 7.14 -9.41
CA GLU A 13 -7.51 8.23 -10.29
C GLU A 13 -7.43 9.63 -9.68
N THR A 14 -7.63 9.77 -8.38
CA THR A 14 -7.52 11.06 -7.69
C THR A 14 -6.06 11.50 -7.49
N LEU A 15 -5.13 10.55 -7.39
CA LEU A 15 -3.72 10.82 -7.16
C LEU A 15 -2.94 10.97 -8.47
N LEU A 16 -3.32 10.24 -9.53
CA LEU A 16 -2.64 10.24 -10.82
C LEU A 16 -2.45 11.62 -11.43
N PRO A 17 -3.44 12.54 -11.48
CA PRO A 17 -3.25 13.87 -12.05
C PRO A 17 -2.19 14.72 -11.34
N GLN A 18 -1.93 14.44 -10.07
CA GLN A 18 -0.94 15.15 -9.25
C GLN A 18 0.48 14.59 -9.40
N LEU A 19 0.61 13.35 -9.89
CA LEU A 19 1.90 12.67 -10.09
C LEU A 19 2.33 12.64 -11.55
N ALA A 20 1.40 12.53 -12.50
CA ALA A 20 1.67 12.41 -13.92
C ALA A 20 2.51 13.55 -14.54
N PRO A 21 2.45 14.80 -14.05
CA PRO A 21 3.34 15.87 -14.52
C PRO A 21 4.83 15.63 -14.21
N TYR A 22 5.14 14.81 -13.20
CA TYR A 22 6.49 14.60 -12.69
C TYR A 22 7.03 13.19 -12.97
N PHE A 23 6.14 12.21 -13.15
CA PHE A 23 6.52 10.80 -13.23
C PHE A 23 5.79 10.08 -14.36
N ARG A 24 6.48 9.13 -15.00
CA ARG A 24 5.79 8.09 -15.77
C ARG A 24 5.22 7.07 -14.78
N VAL A 25 3.91 7.06 -14.62
CA VAL A 25 3.23 6.20 -13.63
C VAL A 25 2.71 4.92 -14.28
N THR A 26 3.08 3.77 -13.72
CA THR A 26 2.50 2.46 -14.04
C THR A 26 1.57 2.06 -12.90
N VAL A 27 0.31 1.77 -13.23
CA VAL A 27 -0.70 1.27 -12.28
C VAL A 27 -0.94 -0.20 -12.58
N VAL A 28 -0.87 -1.03 -11.54
CA VAL A 28 -1.00 -2.49 -11.65
C VAL A 28 -2.27 -2.95 -10.94
N ASP A 29 -3.03 -3.83 -11.58
CA ASP A 29 -4.05 -4.64 -10.93
C ASP A 29 -3.39 -5.94 -10.43
N LEU A 30 -3.55 -6.26 -9.15
CA LEU A 30 -3.06 -7.52 -8.56
C LEU A 30 -3.77 -8.73 -9.20
N PRO A 31 -3.17 -9.94 -9.20
CA PRO A 31 -3.79 -11.14 -9.73
C PRO A 31 -5.23 -11.32 -9.24
N GLY A 32 -6.17 -11.54 -10.17
CA GLY A 32 -7.60 -11.71 -9.88
C GLY A 32 -8.34 -10.43 -9.48
N HIS A 33 -7.74 -9.25 -9.69
CA HIS A 33 -8.37 -7.95 -9.45
C HIS A 33 -8.38 -7.12 -10.74
N GLY A 34 -9.41 -6.30 -10.91
CA GLY A 34 -9.53 -5.39 -12.05
C GLY A 34 -9.41 -6.11 -13.40
N TYR A 35 -8.46 -5.73 -14.22
CA TYR A 35 -8.20 -6.34 -15.53
C TYR A 35 -7.25 -7.54 -15.50
N SER A 36 -6.66 -7.85 -14.34
CA SER A 36 -5.74 -8.98 -14.18
C SER A 36 -6.49 -10.28 -13.88
N THR A 37 -6.23 -11.32 -14.65
CA THR A 37 -6.84 -12.64 -14.48
C THR A 37 -6.26 -13.37 -13.26
N TRP A 38 -7.07 -14.25 -12.67
CA TRP A 38 -6.63 -15.19 -11.64
C TRP A 38 -6.11 -16.48 -12.28
N GLN A 39 -4.88 -16.84 -11.99
CA GLN A 39 -4.23 -18.06 -12.51
C GLN A 39 -3.76 -18.99 -11.38
N GLY A 40 -4.44 -18.97 -10.22
CA GLY A 40 -4.09 -19.82 -9.10
C GLY A 40 -2.84 -19.36 -8.33
N HIS A 41 -2.53 -18.07 -8.36
CA HIS A 41 -1.38 -17.51 -7.64
C HIS A 41 -1.47 -17.81 -6.13
N ALA A 42 -0.50 -18.52 -5.60
CA ALA A 42 -0.46 -18.90 -4.20
C ALA A 42 0.62 -18.12 -3.44
N GLY A 43 0.19 -17.35 -2.43
CA GLY A 43 1.08 -16.66 -1.53
C GLY A 43 1.74 -15.39 -2.11
N LEU A 44 2.43 -14.68 -1.24
CA LEU A 44 3.03 -13.38 -1.52
C LEU A 44 4.10 -13.40 -2.63
N PRO A 45 5.00 -14.40 -2.72
CA PRO A 45 5.99 -14.46 -3.79
C PRO A 45 5.37 -14.52 -5.18
N ALA A 46 4.28 -15.27 -5.37
CA ALA A 46 3.61 -15.37 -6.67
C ALA A 46 2.92 -14.05 -7.07
N PHE A 47 2.36 -13.31 -6.11
CA PHE A 47 1.82 -11.96 -6.34
C PHE A 47 2.94 -10.99 -6.76
N ALA A 48 4.09 -11.04 -6.08
CA ALA A 48 5.23 -10.19 -6.41
C ALA A 48 5.81 -10.50 -7.80
N GLU A 49 5.95 -11.77 -8.17
CA GLU A 49 6.43 -12.18 -9.50
C GLU A 49 5.49 -11.69 -10.60
N ALA A 50 4.17 -11.90 -10.45
CA ALA A 50 3.18 -11.43 -11.42
C ALA A 50 3.23 -9.89 -11.63
N VAL A 51 3.53 -9.13 -10.58
CA VAL A 51 3.74 -7.68 -10.72
C VAL A 51 5.07 -7.37 -11.40
N LEU A 52 6.16 -8.07 -11.04
CA LEU A 52 7.47 -7.88 -11.65
C LEU A 52 7.46 -8.11 -13.16
N ASP A 53 6.64 -9.04 -13.65
CA ASP A 53 6.53 -9.37 -15.07
C ASP A 53 5.88 -8.26 -15.91
N CYS A 54 5.07 -7.39 -15.30
CA CYS A 54 4.31 -6.35 -16.02
C CYS A 54 4.78 -4.92 -15.78
N VAL A 55 5.88 -4.69 -15.03
CA VAL A 55 6.38 -3.35 -14.73
C VAL A 55 7.74 -3.06 -15.38
N PRO A 56 8.15 -1.78 -15.52
CA PRO A 56 9.46 -1.41 -16.05
C PRO A 56 10.62 -2.12 -15.34
N PRO A 57 11.77 -2.29 -16.03
CA PRO A 57 12.95 -2.97 -15.48
C PRO A 57 13.44 -2.40 -14.15
N ARG A 58 13.31 -1.09 -13.94
CA ARG A 58 13.61 -0.42 -12.69
C ARG A 58 12.67 0.76 -12.47
N ALA A 59 12.11 0.88 -11.26
CA ALA A 59 11.21 1.96 -10.89
C ALA A 59 11.22 2.23 -9.38
N GLY A 60 10.63 3.35 -8.97
CA GLY A 60 10.12 3.54 -7.62
C GLY A 60 8.81 2.77 -7.46
N TRP A 61 8.66 2.04 -6.37
CA TRP A 61 7.49 1.20 -6.11
C TRP A 61 6.65 1.78 -4.97
N LEU A 62 5.39 2.05 -5.25
CA LEU A 62 4.41 2.46 -4.24
C LEU A 62 3.38 1.35 -4.09
N GLY A 63 3.28 0.81 -2.87
CA GLY A 63 2.26 -0.18 -2.53
C GLY A 63 1.39 0.29 -1.37
N TRP A 64 0.08 0.23 -1.56
CA TRP A 64 -0.89 0.54 -0.51
C TRP A 64 -1.38 -0.73 0.16
N SER A 65 -1.33 -0.79 1.49
CA SER A 65 -1.86 -1.91 2.28
C SER A 65 -1.27 -3.26 1.80
N LEU A 66 -2.08 -4.22 1.33
CA LEU A 66 -1.60 -5.48 0.71
C LEU A 66 -0.57 -5.22 -0.40
N GLY A 67 -0.80 -4.19 -1.23
CA GLY A 67 0.15 -3.81 -2.29
C GLY A 67 1.53 -3.44 -1.75
N GLY A 68 1.64 -2.96 -0.51
CA GLY A 68 2.91 -2.71 0.15
C GLY A 68 3.67 -3.99 0.50
N LEU A 69 2.99 -5.05 0.94
CA LEU A 69 3.62 -6.37 1.12
C LEU A 69 4.15 -6.92 -0.21
N VAL A 70 3.36 -6.75 -1.30
CA VAL A 70 3.80 -7.17 -2.64
C VAL A 70 5.04 -6.39 -3.08
N ALA A 71 5.08 -5.08 -2.84
CA ALA A 71 6.25 -4.24 -3.15
C ALA A 71 7.48 -4.62 -2.30
N LEU A 72 7.30 -4.90 -1.00
CA LEU A 72 8.35 -5.42 -0.10
C LEU A 72 8.91 -6.75 -0.62
N GLN A 73 8.04 -7.68 -0.95
CA GLN A 73 8.45 -8.99 -1.47
C GLN A 73 9.21 -8.86 -2.80
N ALA A 74 8.77 -7.98 -3.70
CA ALA A 74 9.47 -7.71 -4.95
C ALA A 74 10.86 -7.11 -4.70
N ALA A 75 11.00 -6.19 -3.73
CA ALA A 75 12.30 -5.61 -3.36
C ALA A 75 13.27 -6.66 -2.79
N LEU A 76 12.76 -7.66 -2.07
CA LEU A 76 13.56 -8.78 -1.56
C LEU A 76 13.95 -9.78 -2.66
N MET A 77 13.05 -10.05 -3.61
CA MET A 77 13.28 -11.00 -4.71
C MET A 77 14.18 -10.43 -5.81
N ARG A 78 14.02 -9.16 -6.13
CA ARG A 78 14.68 -8.48 -7.25
C ARG A 78 15.09 -7.05 -6.84
N PRO A 79 16.05 -6.89 -5.94
CA PRO A 79 16.46 -5.58 -5.43
C PRO A 79 16.91 -4.61 -6.54
N GLU A 80 17.47 -5.12 -7.62
CA GLU A 80 17.86 -4.33 -8.79
C GLU A 80 16.68 -3.68 -9.53
N ARG A 81 15.47 -4.22 -9.36
CA ARG A 81 14.23 -3.73 -9.99
C ARG A 81 13.57 -2.59 -9.19
N VAL A 82 13.90 -2.46 -7.90
CA VAL A 82 13.27 -1.51 -6.98
C VAL A 82 14.26 -0.40 -6.63
N GLY A 83 14.10 0.77 -7.25
CA GLY A 83 14.98 1.92 -7.02
C GLY A 83 14.68 2.66 -5.71
N SER A 84 13.42 2.66 -5.28
CA SER A 84 12.92 3.22 -4.03
C SER A 84 11.60 2.53 -3.68
N LEU A 85 11.28 2.45 -2.39
CA LEU A 85 10.11 1.77 -1.87
C LEU A 85 9.22 2.73 -1.07
N LEU A 86 7.94 2.83 -1.42
CA LEU A 86 6.96 3.62 -0.70
C LEU A 86 5.86 2.70 -0.17
N LEU A 87 5.76 2.62 1.15
CA LEU A 87 4.74 1.86 1.86
C LEU A 87 3.63 2.80 2.33
N LEU A 88 2.52 2.80 1.62
CA LEU A 88 1.38 3.64 1.94
C LEU A 88 0.39 2.86 2.81
N ALA A 89 0.21 3.26 4.06
CA ALA A 89 -0.62 2.56 5.03
C ALA A 89 -0.36 1.03 5.00
N SER A 90 0.92 0.64 5.04
CA SER A 90 1.36 -0.75 4.95
C SER A 90 2.49 -1.03 5.95
N THR A 91 2.71 -2.30 6.21
CA THR A 91 3.61 -2.81 7.25
C THR A 91 4.12 -4.22 6.86
N PRO A 92 5.31 -4.64 7.30
CA PRO A 92 5.85 -5.98 6.98
C PRO A 92 5.11 -7.13 7.69
N SER A 93 4.27 -6.83 8.69
CA SER A 93 3.36 -7.78 9.34
C SER A 93 2.08 -7.08 9.76
N PHE A 94 0.94 -7.49 9.20
CA PHE A 94 -0.36 -6.88 9.49
C PHE A 94 -0.99 -7.39 10.78
N VAL A 95 -0.55 -8.54 11.29
CA VAL A 95 -1.07 -9.12 12.53
C VAL A 95 -0.08 -9.04 13.67
N ARG A 96 -0.62 -8.99 14.90
CA ARG A 96 0.19 -8.99 16.13
C ARG A 96 1.02 -10.25 16.22
N ARG A 97 2.28 -10.08 16.60
CA ARG A 97 3.27 -11.14 16.83
C ARG A 97 4.19 -10.70 17.97
N ASP A 98 5.02 -11.60 18.44
CA ASP A 98 6.07 -11.26 19.42
C ASP A 98 6.93 -10.12 18.92
N GLY A 99 7.11 -9.10 19.78
CA GLY A 99 7.81 -7.87 19.41
C GLY A 99 7.05 -6.96 18.42
N TRP A 100 5.76 -7.25 18.09
CA TRP A 100 4.94 -6.47 17.15
C TRP A 100 3.52 -6.22 17.68
N PRO A 101 3.36 -5.52 18.82
CA PRO A 101 2.05 -5.41 19.50
C PRO A 101 1.07 -4.44 18.82
N SER A 102 1.56 -3.52 18.00
CA SER A 102 0.74 -2.43 17.42
C SER A 102 -0.01 -2.81 16.13
N ALA A 103 0.09 -4.05 15.67
CA ALA A 103 -0.63 -4.56 14.51
C ALA A 103 -2.06 -5.04 14.85
N MET A 104 -2.85 -5.43 13.84
CA MET A 104 -4.20 -5.98 14.02
C MET A 104 -4.20 -7.29 14.80
N LEU A 105 -5.34 -7.59 15.44
CA LEU A 105 -5.57 -8.93 16.00
C LEU A 105 -5.75 -9.93 14.85
N PRO A 106 -5.11 -11.12 14.90
CA PRO A 106 -5.26 -12.16 13.87
C PRO A 106 -6.71 -12.55 13.60
N ASP A 107 -7.53 -12.69 14.64
CA ASP A 107 -8.94 -13.07 14.59
C ASP A 107 -9.79 -12.16 13.68
N LEU A 108 -9.38 -10.91 13.50
CA LEU A 108 -10.08 -10.00 12.60
C LEU A 108 -10.00 -10.46 11.14
N LEU A 109 -8.83 -10.90 10.68
CA LEU A 109 -8.64 -11.41 9.32
C LEU A 109 -9.30 -12.78 9.15
N ASP A 110 -9.27 -13.64 10.17
CA ASP A 110 -9.97 -14.94 10.16
C ASP A 110 -11.49 -14.75 10.07
N THR A 111 -12.03 -13.75 10.78
CA THR A 111 -13.44 -13.39 10.66
C THR A 111 -13.80 -12.96 9.25
N PHE A 112 -13.00 -12.09 8.61
CA PHE A 112 -13.22 -11.68 7.22
C PHE A 112 -13.12 -12.86 6.24
N ALA A 113 -12.20 -13.79 6.46
CA ALA A 113 -12.05 -14.97 5.61
C ALA A 113 -13.28 -15.87 5.67
N GLY A 114 -13.83 -16.12 6.87
CA GLY A 114 -15.06 -16.91 7.05
C GLY A 114 -16.31 -16.22 6.49
N GLU A 115 -16.46 -14.91 6.69
CA GLU A 115 -17.57 -14.13 6.16
C GLU A 115 -17.55 -14.03 4.62
N LEU A 116 -16.36 -14.01 4.01
CA LEU A 116 -16.20 -13.94 2.56
C LEU A 116 -16.81 -15.16 1.84
N GLU A 117 -16.87 -16.32 2.50
CA GLU A 117 -17.47 -17.52 1.94
C GLU A 117 -19.01 -17.50 1.97
N THR A 118 -19.59 -16.74 2.89
CA THR A 118 -21.04 -16.72 3.12
C THR A 118 -21.72 -15.50 2.50
N ASP A 119 -21.07 -14.32 2.54
CA ASP A 119 -21.61 -13.07 2.03
C ASP A 119 -20.47 -12.16 1.54
N PHE A 120 -20.08 -12.36 0.30
CA PHE A 120 -19.00 -11.66 -0.37
C PHE A 120 -19.16 -10.13 -0.39
N GLU A 121 -20.33 -9.64 -0.82
CA GLU A 121 -20.56 -8.20 -0.97
C GLU A 121 -20.57 -7.48 0.39
N ARG A 122 -21.22 -8.09 1.37
CA ARG A 122 -21.29 -7.54 2.72
C ARG A 122 -19.89 -7.49 3.35
N THR A 123 -19.10 -8.53 3.17
CA THR A 123 -17.71 -8.62 3.70
C THR A 123 -16.83 -7.54 3.11
N LEU A 124 -16.86 -7.34 1.78
CA LEU A 124 -16.14 -6.26 1.12
C LEU A 124 -16.57 -4.88 1.64
N ASN A 125 -17.88 -4.62 1.71
CA ASN A 125 -18.39 -3.34 2.20
C ASN A 125 -17.99 -3.07 3.65
N ARG A 126 -17.97 -4.09 4.50
CA ARG A 126 -17.53 -4.00 5.89
C ARG A 126 -16.03 -3.69 5.98
N PHE A 127 -15.21 -4.34 5.15
CA PHE A 127 -13.79 -4.07 5.09
C PHE A 127 -13.49 -2.63 4.61
N LEU A 128 -14.22 -2.13 3.59
CA LEU A 128 -14.10 -0.74 3.15
C LEU A 128 -14.48 0.26 4.26
N ALA A 129 -15.53 -0.04 5.02
CA ALA A 129 -15.93 0.80 6.16
C ALA A 129 -14.85 0.84 7.26
N LEU A 130 -14.16 -0.27 7.50
CA LEU A 130 -13.06 -0.33 8.47
C LEU A 130 -11.88 0.56 8.06
N GLN A 131 -11.57 0.64 6.77
CA GLN A 131 -10.46 1.46 6.26
C GLN A 131 -10.65 2.97 6.48
N VAL A 132 -11.88 3.43 6.60
CA VAL A 132 -12.18 4.86 6.79
C VAL A 132 -12.45 5.22 8.26
N HIS A 133 -12.47 4.24 9.14
CA HIS A 133 -12.72 4.46 10.56
C HIS A 133 -11.73 5.48 11.13
N GLY A 134 -12.24 6.48 11.84
CA GLY A 134 -11.44 7.57 12.40
C GLY A 134 -11.03 8.67 11.42
N SER A 135 -11.13 8.49 10.12
CA SER A 135 -10.81 9.53 9.12
C SER A 135 -11.67 10.76 9.26
N ARG A 136 -11.09 11.96 9.10
CA ARG A 136 -11.81 13.23 9.13
C ARG A 136 -12.94 13.31 8.09
N ASN A 137 -12.73 12.71 6.92
CA ASN A 137 -13.66 12.71 5.78
C ASN A 137 -14.19 11.30 5.48
N ALA A 138 -14.48 10.49 6.51
CA ALA A 138 -14.81 9.06 6.38
C ALA A 138 -15.90 8.76 5.34
N GLY A 139 -16.99 9.55 5.31
CA GLY A 139 -18.09 9.34 4.36
C GLY A 139 -17.68 9.54 2.90
N GLU A 140 -16.89 10.58 2.61
CA GLU A 140 -16.40 10.87 1.27
C GLU A 140 -15.39 9.80 0.80
N VAL A 141 -14.43 9.46 1.67
CA VAL A 141 -13.43 8.41 1.38
C VAL A 141 -14.10 7.06 1.14
N LEU A 142 -15.11 6.70 1.95
CA LEU A 142 -15.88 5.46 1.75
C LEU A 142 -16.60 5.43 0.41
N ARG A 143 -17.19 6.56 0.01
CA ARG A 143 -17.85 6.68 -1.31
C ARG A 143 -16.84 6.47 -2.45
N GLN A 144 -15.65 7.04 -2.35
CA GLN A 144 -14.58 6.87 -3.35
C GLN A 144 -14.05 5.44 -3.38
N LEU A 145 -13.86 4.79 -2.22
CA LEU A 145 -13.46 3.38 -2.15
C LEU A 145 -14.48 2.47 -2.84
N ARG A 146 -15.77 2.66 -2.56
CA ARG A 146 -16.84 1.90 -3.22
C ARG A 146 -16.88 2.12 -4.73
N ALA A 147 -16.75 3.37 -5.17
CA ALA A 147 -16.69 3.68 -6.59
C ALA A 147 -15.47 3.04 -7.25
N GLY A 148 -14.30 3.10 -6.61
CA GLY A 148 -13.05 2.49 -7.09
C GLY A 148 -13.14 0.97 -7.24
N MET A 149 -13.80 0.30 -6.28
CA MET A 149 -14.00 -1.16 -6.32
C MET A 149 -14.74 -1.62 -7.58
N LEU A 150 -15.76 -0.86 -8.02
CA LEU A 150 -16.60 -1.24 -9.14
C LEU A 150 -16.03 -0.84 -10.52
N ARG A 151 -15.00 0.00 -10.59
CA ARG A 151 -14.50 0.60 -11.84
C ARG A 151 -13.97 -0.39 -12.86
N ARG A 152 -13.37 -1.50 -12.42
CA ARG A 152 -12.72 -2.51 -13.29
C ARG A 152 -13.27 -3.91 -13.05
N GLY A 153 -14.51 -4.02 -12.57
CA GLY A 153 -15.15 -5.29 -12.23
C GLY A 153 -14.86 -5.75 -10.80
N GLN A 154 -15.56 -6.80 -10.39
CA GLN A 154 -15.40 -7.40 -9.07
C GLN A 154 -14.16 -8.28 -9.02
N PRO A 155 -13.42 -8.32 -7.91
CA PRO A 155 -12.29 -9.20 -7.75
C PRO A 155 -12.74 -10.67 -7.64
N GLU A 156 -11.89 -11.59 -8.11
CA GLU A 156 -12.12 -13.02 -7.99
C GLU A 156 -12.13 -13.47 -6.52
N PRO A 157 -13.13 -14.26 -6.07
CA PRO A 157 -13.19 -14.73 -4.68
C PRO A 157 -11.94 -15.48 -4.23
N ALA A 158 -11.33 -16.27 -5.13
CA ALA A 158 -10.09 -16.98 -4.84
C ALA A 158 -8.91 -16.04 -4.61
N ALA A 159 -8.81 -14.93 -5.36
CA ALA A 159 -7.80 -13.90 -5.17
C ALA A 159 -7.96 -13.16 -3.84
N LEU A 160 -9.20 -12.90 -3.43
CA LEU A 160 -9.48 -12.28 -2.13
C LEU A 160 -9.09 -13.19 -0.97
N ARG A 161 -9.40 -14.50 -1.04
CA ARG A 161 -8.95 -15.46 -0.02
C ARG A 161 -7.43 -15.52 0.06
N ALA A 162 -6.74 -15.58 -1.09
CA ALA A 162 -5.29 -15.56 -1.13
C ALA A 162 -4.72 -14.28 -0.51
N GLY A 163 -5.29 -13.12 -0.82
CA GLY A 163 -4.89 -11.84 -0.25
C GLY A 163 -5.08 -11.76 1.27
N LEU A 164 -6.19 -12.27 1.82
CA LEU A 164 -6.38 -12.36 3.28
C LEU A 164 -5.36 -13.30 3.92
N GLY A 165 -5.06 -14.45 3.29
CA GLY A 165 -4.00 -15.35 3.75
C GLY A 165 -2.63 -14.65 3.77
N ILE A 166 -2.30 -13.87 2.73
CA ILE A 166 -1.08 -13.06 2.69
C ILE A 166 -1.03 -12.06 3.86
N LEU A 167 -2.10 -11.31 4.10
CA LEU A 167 -2.15 -10.34 5.21
C LEU A 167 -2.00 -11.01 6.58
N ARG A 168 -2.58 -12.20 6.77
CA ARG A 168 -2.53 -12.96 8.03
C ARG A 168 -1.18 -13.60 8.29
N ASP A 169 -0.61 -14.26 7.27
CA ASP A 169 0.51 -15.18 7.46
C ASP A 169 1.88 -14.54 7.25
N THR A 170 1.94 -13.41 6.52
CA THR A 170 3.20 -12.75 6.19
C THR A 170 3.86 -12.09 7.40
N ASP A 171 5.16 -12.36 7.55
CA ASP A 171 6.06 -11.65 8.45
C ASP A 171 7.41 -11.41 7.75
N LEU A 172 7.60 -10.19 7.25
CA LEU A 172 8.82 -9.76 6.57
C LEU A 172 9.70 -8.86 7.45
N ARG A 173 9.39 -8.70 8.75
CA ARG A 173 10.11 -7.79 9.66
C ARG A 173 11.61 -8.04 9.64
N ALA A 174 12.04 -9.28 9.82
CA ALA A 174 13.47 -9.62 9.82
C ALA A 174 14.15 -9.40 8.47
N ALA A 175 13.39 -9.46 7.37
CA ALA A 175 13.92 -9.30 6.01
C ALA A 175 14.07 -7.83 5.61
N CYS A 176 13.38 -6.89 6.25
CA CYS A 176 13.44 -5.45 5.90
C CYS A 176 14.85 -4.87 5.97
N ALA A 177 15.69 -5.35 6.88
CA ALA A 177 17.09 -4.91 6.99
C ALA A 177 17.95 -5.22 5.76
N ALA A 178 17.53 -6.16 4.90
CA ALA A 178 18.21 -6.48 3.64
C ALA A 178 17.81 -5.54 2.48
N ILE A 179 16.80 -4.70 2.66
CA ILE A 179 16.35 -3.74 1.62
C ILE A 179 17.22 -2.50 1.68
N SER A 180 18.11 -2.36 0.70
CA SER A 180 19.12 -1.29 0.64
C SER A 180 18.65 -0.02 -0.08
N CYS A 181 17.53 -0.06 -0.82
CA CYS A 181 17.02 1.15 -1.44
C CYS A 181 16.35 2.07 -0.39
N PRO A 182 16.26 3.39 -0.67
CA PRO A 182 15.49 4.30 0.17
C PRO A 182 14.05 3.83 0.35
N ALA A 183 13.53 3.91 1.59
CA ALA A 183 12.18 3.49 1.93
C ALA A 183 11.42 4.62 2.65
N LEU A 184 10.21 4.94 2.16
CA LEU A 184 9.29 5.88 2.80
C LEU A 184 8.04 5.15 3.27
N VAL A 185 7.73 5.28 4.55
CA VAL A 185 6.45 4.84 5.11
C VAL A 185 5.53 6.06 5.20
N LEU A 186 4.39 6.00 4.48
CA LEU A 186 3.34 7.00 4.52
C LEU A 186 2.16 6.46 5.30
N ALA A 187 1.87 7.02 6.46
CA ALA A 187 0.82 6.57 7.36
C ALA A 187 -0.29 7.60 7.52
N GLY A 188 -1.54 7.16 7.68
CA GLY A 188 -2.61 8.02 8.16
C GLY A 188 -2.54 8.17 9.68
N GLU A 189 -2.68 9.39 10.20
CA GLU A 189 -2.67 9.67 11.65
C GLU A 189 -3.70 8.83 12.43
N ARG A 190 -4.84 8.56 11.80
CA ARG A 190 -6.00 7.88 12.36
C ARG A 190 -6.23 6.48 11.78
N ASP A 191 -5.20 5.91 11.18
CA ASP A 191 -5.27 4.54 10.65
C ASP A 191 -5.38 3.54 11.81
N THR A 192 -6.47 2.75 11.80
CA THR A 192 -6.72 1.71 12.81
C THR A 192 -6.27 0.33 12.37
N LEU A 193 -5.94 0.14 11.08
CA LEU A 193 -5.40 -1.11 10.53
C LEU A 193 -3.87 -1.13 10.63
N VAL A 194 -3.23 -0.01 10.32
CA VAL A 194 -1.78 0.21 10.49
C VAL A 194 -1.59 1.46 11.34
N PRO A 195 -1.72 1.36 12.67
CA PRO A 195 -1.56 2.50 13.57
C PRO A 195 -0.20 3.16 13.44
N SER A 196 -0.12 4.45 13.76
CA SER A 196 1.13 5.24 13.67
C SER A 196 2.31 4.57 14.39
N ALA A 197 2.09 3.88 15.50
CA ALA A 197 3.12 3.12 16.19
C ALA A 197 3.68 1.95 15.34
N ALA A 198 2.82 1.25 14.58
CA ALA A 198 3.26 0.21 13.65
C ALA A 198 4.01 0.83 12.45
N ALA A 199 3.57 1.99 11.97
CA ALA A 199 4.24 2.70 10.88
C ALA A 199 5.63 3.20 11.31
N THR A 200 5.79 3.74 12.52
CA THR A 200 7.08 4.13 13.10
C THR A 200 8.01 2.93 13.18
N ALA A 201 7.55 1.84 13.82
CA ALA A 201 8.34 0.63 13.92
C ALA A 201 8.68 0.03 12.53
N THR A 202 7.80 0.18 11.53
CA THR A 202 8.08 -0.23 10.14
C THR A 202 9.23 0.57 9.54
N ALA A 203 9.23 1.89 9.67
CA ALA A 203 10.29 2.75 9.13
C ALA A 203 11.66 2.44 9.74
N GLU A 204 11.71 2.13 11.04
CA GLU A 204 12.91 1.79 11.77
C GLU A 204 13.57 0.46 11.34
N LEU A 205 12.83 -0.42 10.65
CA LEU A 205 13.37 -1.69 10.14
C LEU A 205 14.25 -1.53 8.89
N PHE A 206 14.15 -0.40 8.19
CA PHE A 206 14.92 -0.16 6.96
C PHE A 206 16.20 0.62 7.23
N PRO A 207 17.35 0.24 6.61
CA PRO A 207 18.59 1.00 6.74
C PRO A 207 18.47 2.46 6.28
N GLN A 208 17.62 2.73 5.31
CA GLN A 208 17.31 4.06 4.76
C GLN A 208 15.81 4.35 4.85
N GLY A 209 15.25 4.09 6.04
CA GLY A 209 13.82 4.27 6.31
C GLY A 209 13.49 5.69 6.73
N SER A 210 12.35 6.19 6.28
CA SER A 210 11.73 7.45 6.72
C SER A 210 10.24 7.29 6.91
N LEU A 211 9.65 8.14 7.75
CA LEU A 211 8.22 8.15 8.04
C LEU A 211 7.64 9.52 7.78
N GLN A 212 6.48 9.56 7.13
CA GLN A 212 5.63 10.75 7.08
C GLN A 212 4.20 10.38 7.45
N VAL A 213 3.60 11.15 8.36
CA VAL A 213 2.23 10.95 8.85
C VAL A 213 1.31 11.99 8.23
N ILE A 214 0.22 11.54 7.61
CA ILE A 214 -0.79 12.38 6.97
C ILE A 214 -1.90 12.70 7.98
N ALA A 215 -1.99 13.96 8.37
CA ALA A 215 -2.87 14.43 9.41
C ALA A 215 -4.37 14.20 9.11
N GLY A 216 -5.10 13.65 10.07
CA GLY A 216 -6.54 13.37 9.99
C GLY A 216 -6.95 12.25 9.04
N ALA A 217 -6.00 11.58 8.37
CA ALA A 217 -6.27 10.49 7.44
C ALA A 217 -6.34 9.14 8.16
N GLY A 218 -7.20 8.22 7.65
CA GLY A 218 -7.23 6.81 8.03
C GLY A 218 -6.37 5.95 7.10
N HIS A 219 -6.83 4.72 6.82
CA HIS A 219 -6.09 3.73 6.02
C HIS A 219 -5.97 4.06 4.53
N ALA A 220 -6.73 4.99 4.01
CA ALA A 220 -6.64 5.48 2.63
C ALA A 220 -6.23 6.97 2.57
N PRO A 221 -5.00 7.34 3.01
CA PRO A 221 -4.59 8.73 3.11
C PRO A 221 -4.58 9.44 1.74
N PHE A 222 -4.33 8.74 0.66
CA PHE A 222 -4.34 9.28 -0.71
C PHE A 222 -5.72 9.69 -1.22
N LEU A 223 -6.81 9.22 -0.58
CA LEU A 223 -8.17 9.68 -0.83
C LEU A 223 -8.58 10.80 0.15
N ALA A 224 -8.10 10.74 1.38
CA ALA A 224 -8.41 11.72 2.41
C ALA A 224 -7.68 13.06 2.21
N ALA A 225 -6.42 13.01 1.76
CA ALA A 225 -5.54 14.16 1.58
C ALA A 225 -4.60 13.91 0.36
N PRO A 226 -5.16 13.86 -0.87
CA PRO A 226 -4.39 13.51 -2.07
C PRO A 226 -3.24 14.49 -2.35
N GLY A 227 -3.40 15.77 -2.03
CA GLY A 227 -2.35 16.79 -2.18
C GLY A 227 -1.14 16.53 -1.29
N ASP A 228 -1.38 16.23 -0.01
CA ASP A 228 -0.31 15.96 0.96
C ASP A 228 0.46 14.68 0.60
N VAL A 229 -0.27 13.63 0.19
CA VAL A 229 0.35 12.38 -0.26
C VAL A 229 1.17 12.58 -1.54
N ALA A 230 0.65 13.36 -2.51
CA ALA A 230 1.39 13.67 -3.74
C ALA A 230 2.65 14.49 -3.45
N ALA A 231 2.59 15.45 -2.54
CA ALA A 231 3.73 16.25 -2.11
C ALA A 231 4.81 15.37 -1.48
N ALA A 232 4.42 14.49 -0.54
CA ALA A 232 5.33 13.54 0.10
C ALA A 232 6.03 12.59 -0.89
N ILE A 233 5.28 12.08 -1.87
CA ILE A 233 5.84 11.23 -2.93
C ILE A 233 6.85 11.99 -3.78
N ARG A 234 6.54 13.24 -4.17
CA ARG A 234 7.44 14.07 -4.96
C ARG A 234 8.70 14.43 -4.20
N GLU A 235 8.59 14.87 -2.97
CA GLU A 235 9.72 15.19 -2.10
C GLU A 235 10.67 14.00 -1.95
N PHE A 236 10.11 12.81 -1.78
CA PHE A 236 10.91 11.60 -1.62
C PHE A 236 11.56 11.10 -2.91
N LEU A 237 10.91 11.22 -4.07
CA LEU A 237 11.37 10.64 -5.33
C LEU A 237 12.14 11.60 -6.22
N LEU A 238 11.95 12.91 -6.08
CA LEU A 238 12.67 13.90 -6.87
C LEU A 238 13.97 14.28 -6.16
N PRO A 239 15.05 14.51 -6.91
CA PRO A 239 16.26 15.05 -6.33
C PRO A 239 15.95 16.40 -5.67
N VAL A 240 16.49 16.63 -4.49
CA VAL A 240 16.55 18.00 -3.93
C VAL A 240 17.42 18.80 -4.88
N GLU A 241 16.84 19.81 -5.57
CA GLU A 241 17.67 20.77 -6.29
C GLU A 241 18.59 21.43 -5.24
N PRO A 242 19.91 21.41 -5.41
CA PRO A 242 20.76 22.17 -4.53
C PRO A 242 20.30 23.62 -4.66
N ASP A 243 20.02 24.26 -3.51
CA ASP A 243 19.71 25.69 -3.44
C ASP A 243 20.64 26.42 -4.39
N ALA A 244 20.07 27.16 -5.35
CA ALA A 244 20.85 28.03 -6.21
C ALA A 244 21.63 28.97 -5.26
N VAL A 245 22.94 28.75 -5.16
CA VAL A 245 23.82 29.65 -4.43
C VAL A 245 23.62 30.99 -5.07
N VAL A 246 22.86 31.86 -4.42
CA VAL A 246 22.78 33.27 -4.78
C VAL A 246 24.15 33.81 -4.47
N ASP A 247 25.00 33.90 -5.49
CA ASP A 247 26.28 34.60 -5.41
C ASP A 247 25.95 36.06 -5.02
N ALA A 248 26.08 36.36 -3.76
CA ALA A 248 26.01 37.70 -3.22
C ALA A 248 27.33 38.42 -3.44
N ASN A 249 27.77 38.53 -4.70
CA ASN A 249 28.88 39.38 -5.13
C ASN A 249 28.55 39.94 -6.51
N GLY A 250 27.89 41.05 -6.54
CA GLY A 250 27.68 41.96 -7.65
C GLY A 250 27.69 43.38 -7.13
#